data_f29f3d4989b9fc0c0f1aca56a2540ca6
#
_entry.id   f29f3d4989b9fc0c0f1aca56a2540ca6
#
_cell.length_a   1.000
_cell.length_b   1.000
_cell.length_c   1.000
_cell.angle_alpha   90.00
_cell.angle_beta   90.00
_cell.angle_gamma   90.00
#
_symmetry.space_group_name_H-M   'P 1'
#
loop_
_entity.id
_entity.type
_entity.pdbx_description
1 polymer ?
#
loop_
_entity_poly.entity_id
_entity_poly.type
_entity_poly.pdbx_seq_one_letter_code
_entity_poly.pdbx_strand_id
1 'polypeptide(L)'
;MAASPEVGAWHTVARRKKGPRSNNSPHAAARQAKAGLDQPDARSTSAKHPIIKNGRLQEPLSTPSQHQSHLAEIDRTYGRVRTAYTSSPSYAALEALVRTHAASHAPITRAICLGNGPLHAPDSSWDRRRAANIQTATFLALVELLTCDLFVGSSSSSHEKKPRIRCIFQEPLYTAADRAYLTTTLGCEVVDDPDALEHVTEDSLVWGVHMYHSVYGDILCRVAEPAMLVGTPWDVWDALPPDEDGRVAESLKGLAKMDASAEYDLFAFPQDEGHFTFCDTGIYWRRNRTMAAQDKPLAAENHVGENDGEAGPPEKEAQG
;
A
#
# COMPACT_ATOMS: atom_id res chain seq x y z
N MET A 1 -22.27 28.21 -20.50
CA MET A 1 -22.38 27.24 -19.42
C MET A 1 -21.63 26.00 -19.86
N ALA A 2 -20.40 25.84 -19.41
CA ALA A 2 -19.58 24.66 -19.70
C ALA A 2 -19.92 23.59 -18.68
N ALA A 3 -20.29 22.39 -19.15
CA ALA A 3 -20.54 21.22 -18.32
C ALA A 3 -19.25 20.80 -17.61
N SER A 4 -19.31 20.66 -16.28
CA SER A 4 -18.23 20.08 -15.49
C SER A 4 -18.01 18.64 -15.95
N PRO A 5 -16.74 18.18 -16.09
CA PRO A 5 -16.49 16.77 -16.37
C PRO A 5 -16.97 15.93 -15.17
N GLU A 6 -17.79 14.93 -15.45
CA GLU A 6 -18.17 13.91 -14.47
C GLU A 6 -16.87 13.24 -13.96
N VAL A 7 -16.58 13.44 -12.70
CA VAL A 7 -15.53 12.72 -11.98
C VAL A 7 -15.97 11.25 -11.97
N GLY A 8 -15.24 10.41 -12.73
CA GLY A 8 -15.56 8.99 -12.86
C GLY A 8 -15.75 8.35 -11.49
N ALA A 9 -16.88 7.68 -11.29
CA ALA A 9 -17.21 7.01 -10.04
C ALA A 9 -16.15 5.95 -9.74
N TRP A 10 -15.50 6.07 -8.59
CA TRP A 10 -14.58 5.08 -8.05
C TRP A 10 -15.33 3.79 -7.79
N HIS A 11 -15.03 2.77 -8.53
CA HIS A 11 -15.59 1.45 -8.27
C HIS A 11 -14.63 0.69 -7.37
N THR A 12 -15.13 0.28 -6.20
CA THR A 12 -14.53 -0.85 -5.48
C THR A 12 -14.38 -1.97 -6.49
N VAL A 13 -13.19 -2.54 -6.64
CA VAL A 13 -12.97 -3.62 -7.60
C VAL A 13 -13.84 -4.79 -7.19
N ALA A 14 -15.02 -4.92 -7.81
CA ALA A 14 -15.94 -6.00 -7.53
C ALA A 14 -15.20 -7.32 -7.85
N ARG A 15 -15.17 -8.25 -6.88
CA ARG A 15 -14.60 -9.59 -7.05
C ARG A 15 -15.15 -10.22 -8.32
N ARG A 16 -14.33 -10.28 -9.37
CA ARG A 16 -14.70 -10.94 -10.63
C ARG A 16 -14.80 -12.44 -10.37
N LYS A 17 -15.99 -13.00 -10.51
CA LYS A 17 -16.14 -14.46 -10.66
C LYS A 17 -15.28 -14.90 -11.84
N LYS A 18 -14.43 -15.94 -11.62
CA LYS A 18 -13.54 -16.52 -12.64
C LYS A 18 -14.35 -16.90 -13.89
N GLY A 19 -14.22 -16.12 -14.97
CA GLY A 19 -14.66 -16.49 -16.31
C GLY A 19 -13.44 -16.83 -17.18
N PRO A 20 -13.57 -17.61 -18.27
CA PRO A 20 -12.45 -17.95 -19.14
C PRO A 20 -11.81 -16.67 -19.69
N ARG A 21 -10.52 -16.46 -19.43
CA ARG A 21 -9.76 -15.28 -19.83
C ARG A 21 -9.32 -15.38 -21.30
N SER A 22 -9.57 -14.30 -22.04
CA SER A 22 -8.99 -14.10 -23.37
C SER A 22 -7.53 -13.67 -23.23
N ASN A 23 -6.63 -14.36 -23.96
CA ASN A 23 -5.17 -14.14 -23.93
C ASN A 23 -4.70 -12.81 -24.58
N ASN A 24 -5.58 -11.90 -24.95
CA ASN A 24 -5.26 -10.68 -25.70
C ASN A 24 -5.34 -9.40 -24.85
N SER A 25 -5.04 -9.44 -23.56
CA SER A 25 -4.97 -8.25 -22.72
C SER A 25 -3.59 -7.58 -22.85
N PRO A 26 -3.50 -6.23 -22.94
CA PRO A 26 -2.23 -5.50 -22.87
C PRO A 26 -1.41 -5.80 -21.59
N HIS A 27 -2.06 -6.28 -20.54
CA HIS A 27 -1.42 -6.80 -19.33
C HIS A 27 -0.59 -8.08 -19.57
N ALA A 28 -0.84 -8.86 -20.62
CA ALA A 28 -0.05 -10.05 -20.93
C ALA A 28 1.38 -9.68 -21.40
N ALA A 29 1.56 -8.59 -22.11
CA ALA A 29 2.88 -8.09 -22.53
C ALA A 29 3.71 -7.57 -21.36
N ALA A 30 3.09 -6.86 -20.41
CA ALA A 30 3.74 -6.41 -19.17
C ALA A 30 4.13 -7.59 -18.26
N ARG A 31 3.36 -8.68 -18.28
CA ARG A 31 3.66 -9.93 -17.54
C ARG A 31 4.86 -10.67 -18.09
N GLN A 32 5.02 -10.73 -19.44
CA GLN A 32 6.20 -11.32 -20.08
C GLN A 32 7.47 -10.51 -19.79
N ALA A 33 7.38 -9.19 -19.68
CA ALA A 33 8.49 -8.34 -19.25
C ALA A 33 8.89 -8.59 -17.79
N LYS A 34 7.91 -8.88 -16.91
CA LYS A 34 8.15 -9.16 -15.48
C LYS A 34 8.75 -10.56 -15.24
N ALA A 35 8.29 -11.57 -15.98
CA ALA A 35 8.88 -12.92 -15.94
C ALA A 35 10.32 -12.96 -16.48
N GLY A 36 10.70 -12.01 -17.35
CA GLY A 36 12.07 -11.85 -17.83
C GLY A 36 13.04 -11.17 -16.87
N LEU A 37 12.55 -10.54 -15.79
CA LEU A 37 13.39 -9.88 -14.79
C LEU A 37 14.03 -10.83 -13.77
N ASP A 38 13.51 -12.05 -13.65
CA ASP A 38 14.05 -13.09 -12.74
C ASP A 38 15.15 -13.97 -13.37
N GLN A 39 15.46 -13.79 -14.67
CA GLN A 39 16.62 -14.43 -15.27
C GLN A 39 17.81 -13.46 -15.27
N PRO A 40 18.95 -13.81 -14.65
CA PRO A 40 20.15 -13.03 -14.77
C PRO A 40 20.60 -13.07 -16.24
N ASP A 41 20.53 -11.92 -16.91
CA ASP A 41 20.97 -11.75 -18.29
C ASP A 41 22.48 -12.12 -18.37
N ALA A 42 22.76 -13.29 -18.94
CA ALA A 42 24.11 -13.85 -19.11
C ALA A 42 24.98 -13.05 -20.10
N ARG A 43 24.58 -11.82 -20.47
CA ARG A 43 25.25 -10.97 -21.49
C ARG A 43 25.56 -9.55 -21.04
N SER A 44 25.63 -9.27 -19.75
CA SER A 44 26.11 -7.97 -19.26
C SER A 44 27.57 -8.06 -18.88
N THR A 45 28.41 -7.40 -19.65
CA THR A 45 29.80 -7.12 -19.35
C THR A 45 29.95 -6.56 -17.93
N SER A 46 30.56 -7.33 -17.03
CA SER A 46 31.34 -6.91 -15.83
C SER A 46 30.88 -5.65 -15.06
N ALA A 47 29.60 -5.38 -14.93
CA ALA A 47 29.12 -4.49 -13.88
C ALA A 47 29.26 -5.24 -12.55
N LYS A 48 30.20 -4.78 -11.69
CA LYS A 48 30.34 -5.33 -10.34
C LYS A 48 29.01 -5.16 -9.63
N HIS A 49 28.40 -6.28 -9.22
CA HIS A 49 27.18 -6.23 -8.42
C HIS A 49 27.42 -5.37 -7.17
N PRO A 50 26.47 -4.55 -6.76
CA PRO A 50 26.58 -3.78 -5.54
C PRO A 50 26.80 -4.71 -4.35
N ILE A 51 27.77 -4.39 -3.50
CA ILE A 51 28.08 -5.18 -2.30
C ILE A 51 27.18 -4.67 -1.19
N ILE A 52 26.26 -5.53 -0.73
CA ILE A 52 25.43 -5.25 0.44
C ILE A 52 26.02 -6.02 1.62
N LYS A 53 26.24 -5.33 2.74
CA LYS A 53 26.69 -5.92 4.00
C LYS A 53 25.87 -5.36 5.15
N ASN A 54 25.34 -6.24 5.98
CA ASN A 54 24.46 -5.87 7.10
C ASN A 54 23.27 -4.99 6.63
N GLY A 55 22.59 -5.41 5.56
CA GLY A 55 21.42 -4.70 5.03
C GLY A 55 21.71 -3.32 4.40
N ARG A 56 22.96 -3.00 4.11
CA ARG A 56 23.39 -1.69 3.64
C ARG A 56 24.41 -1.76 2.50
N LEU A 57 24.27 -0.87 1.52
CA LEU A 57 25.24 -0.70 0.43
C LEU A 57 26.62 -0.33 0.96
N GLN A 58 27.64 -1.04 0.48
CA GLN A 58 29.04 -0.69 0.73
C GLN A 58 29.52 0.24 -0.38
N GLU A 59 29.62 1.52 -0.09
CA GLU A 59 30.10 2.52 -1.04
C GLU A 59 31.59 2.79 -0.87
N PRO A 60 32.30 3.14 -1.96
CA PRO A 60 33.61 3.77 -1.85
C PRO A 60 33.45 5.11 -1.09
N LEU A 61 34.48 5.46 -0.33
CA LEU A 61 34.48 6.75 0.37
C LEU A 61 34.40 7.89 -0.65
N SER A 62 33.28 8.64 -0.62
CA SER A 62 33.13 9.85 -1.40
C SER A 62 33.76 11.04 -0.67
N THR A 63 34.34 11.96 -1.46
CA THR A 63 34.85 13.21 -0.88
C THR A 63 33.64 14.08 -0.41
N PRO A 64 33.86 14.99 0.57
CA PRO A 64 32.81 15.91 1.00
C PRO A 64 32.18 16.71 -0.16
N SER A 65 32.98 17.10 -1.14
CA SER A 65 32.51 17.83 -2.33
C SER A 65 31.60 16.95 -3.21
N GLN A 66 31.95 15.69 -3.43
CA GLN A 66 31.10 14.74 -4.17
C GLN A 66 29.79 14.49 -3.44
N HIS A 67 29.83 14.29 -2.12
CA HIS A 67 28.63 14.11 -1.32
C HIS A 67 27.67 15.30 -1.43
N GLN A 68 28.20 16.52 -1.31
CA GLN A 68 27.40 17.74 -1.46
C GLN A 68 26.81 17.89 -2.88
N SER A 69 27.57 17.51 -3.91
CA SER A 69 27.08 17.52 -5.29
C SER A 69 25.93 16.53 -5.49
N HIS A 70 26.03 15.33 -4.91
CA HIS A 70 24.98 14.31 -4.97
C HIS A 70 23.69 14.79 -4.25
N LEU A 71 23.82 15.41 -3.08
CA LEU A 71 22.67 15.99 -2.36
C LEU A 71 21.96 17.06 -3.20
N ALA A 72 22.71 17.96 -3.84
CA ALA A 72 22.13 18.99 -4.70
C ALA A 72 21.45 18.40 -5.95
N GLU A 73 21.97 17.29 -6.48
CA GLU A 73 21.34 16.60 -7.62
C GLU A 73 20.03 15.89 -7.20
N ILE A 74 20.04 15.21 -6.04
CA ILE A 74 18.84 14.59 -5.48
C ILE A 74 17.76 15.65 -5.27
N ASP A 75 18.09 16.75 -4.58
CA ASP A 75 17.16 17.82 -4.26
C ASP A 75 16.49 18.39 -5.52
N ARG A 76 17.30 18.72 -6.53
CA ARG A 76 16.80 19.23 -7.81
C ARG A 76 15.89 18.23 -8.53
N THR A 77 16.30 16.95 -8.53
CA THR A 77 15.56 15.89 -9.25
C THR A 77 14.27 15.56 -8.54
N TYR A 78 14.32 15.35 -7.25
CA TYR A 78 13.16 15.07 -6.40
C TYR A 78 12.16 16.24 -6.42
N GLY A 79 12.63 17.48 -6.23
CA GLY A 79 11.77 18.67 -6.26
C GLY A 79 11.00 18.80 -7.56
N ARG A 80 11.65 18.57 -8.71
CA ARG A 80 10.99 18.57 -10.02
C ARG A 80 9.96 17.45 -10.15
N VAL A 81 10.32 16.23 -9.71
CA VAL A 81 9.42 15.07 -9.77
C VAL A 81 8.21 15.28 -8.85
N ARG A 82 8.43 15.75 -7.62
CA ARG A 82 7.35 16.04 -6.68
C ARG A 82 6.38 17.08 -7.24
N THR A 83 6.89 18.19 -7.78
CA THR A 83 6.05 19.23 -8.39
C THR A 83 5.23 18.68 -9.55
N ALA A 84 5.85 17.89 -10.45
CA ALA A 84 5.15 17.28 -11.56
C ALA A 84 4.06 16.30 -11.08
N TYR A 85 4.36 15.46 -10.08
CA TYR A 85 3.40 14.50 -9.54
C TYR A 85 2.21 15.22 -8.86
N THR A 86 2.45 16.20 -7.99
CA THR A 86 1.38 16.91 -7.28
C THR A 86 0.48 17.75 -8.19
N SER A 87 0.92 18.01 -9.43
CA SER A 87 0.12 18.66 -10.47
C SER A 87 -0.54 17.68 -11.43
N SER A 88 -0.39 16.37 -11.23
CA SER A 88 -0.87 15.34 -12.15
C SER A 88 -2.32 14.92 -11.86
N PRO A 89 -3.03 14.38 -12.87
CA PRO A 89 -4.33 13.73 -12.66
C PRO A 89 -4.27 12.57 -11.67
N SER A 90 -3.14 11.83 -11.65
CA SER A 90 -2.90 10.72 -10.74
C SER A 90 -2.92 11.17 -9.27
N TYR A 91 -2.29 12.32 -8.96
CA TYR A 91 -2.35 12.91 -7.62
C TYR A 91 -3.76 13.36 -7.26
N ALA A 92 -4.45 14.08 -8.16
CA ALA A 92 -5.83 14.51 -7.92
C ALA A 92 -6.77 13.32 -7.65
N ALA A 93 -6.55 12.23 -8.36
CA ALA A 93 -7.26 10.99 -8.15
C ALA A 93 -6.94 10.36 -6.77
N LEU A 94 -5.66 10.30 -6.37
CA LEU A 94 -5.27 9.82 -5.05
C LEU A 94 -5.86 10.69 -3.93
N GLU A 95 -5.84 12.00 -4.08
CA GLU A 95 -6.45 12.94 -3.15
C GLU A 95 -7.96 12.70 -2.99
N ALA A 96 -8.68 12.52 -4.12
CA ALA A 96 -10.10 12.23 -4.11
C ALA A 96 -10.41 10.89 -3.41
N LEU A 97 -9.59 9.85 -3.64
CA LEU A 97 -9.72 8.56 -2.98
C LEU A 97 -9.56 8.70 -1.46
N VAL A 98 -8.46 9.35 -1.02
CA VAL A 98 -8.21 9.55 0.42
C VAL A 98 -9.33 10.37 1.05
N ARG A 99 -9.76 11.47 0.43
CA ARG A 99 -10.84 12.33 0.93
C ARG A 99 -12.16 11.57 1.09
N THR A 100 -12.45 10.65 0.17
CA THR A 100 -13.71 9.89 0.18
C THR A 100 -13.71 8.81 1.25
N HIS A 101 -12.58 8.16 1.47
CA HIS A 101 -12.55 6.90 2.21
C HIS A 101 -11.92 6.97 3.61
N ALA A 102 -11.08 7.96 3.92
CA ALA A 102 -10.32 7.93 5.16
C ALA A 102 -11.18 7.97 6.44
N ALA A 103 -12.38 8.58 6.40
CA ALA A 103 -13.26 8.62 7.58
C ALA A 103 -13.83 7.23 7.95
N SER A 104 -14.00 6.35 6.96
CA SER A 104 -14.55 5.00 7.14
C SER A 104 -13.48 3.92 7.33
N HIS A 105 -12.19 4.30 7.29
CA HIS A 105 -11.08 3.36 7.34
C HIS A 105 -10.20 3.57 8.58
N ALA A 106 -9.35 2.58 8.86
CA ALA A 106 -8.46 2.60 10.01
C ALA A 106 -7.48 3.78 9.94
N PRO A 107 -7.26 4.49 11.06
CA PRO A 107 -6.31 5.58 11.11
C PRO A 107 -4.88 5.06 10.96
N ILE A 108 -4.00 5.91 10.42
CA ILE A 108 -2.59 5.62 10.20
C ILE A 108 -1.75 6.54 11.07
N THR A 109 -0.81 5.97 11.84
CA THR A 109 0.08 6.72 12.74
C THR A 109 1.54 6.65 12.29
N ARG A 110 1.89 5.65 11.47
CA ARG A 110 3.22 5.45 10.90
C ARG A 110 3.14 4.97 9.47
N ALA A 111 4.16 5.27 8.69
CA ALA A 111 4.26 4.90 7.29
C ALA A 111 5.64 4.31 6.99
N ILE A 112 5.68 3.11 6.46
CA ILE A 112 6.89 2.34 6.17
C ILE A 112 7.01 2.19 4.65
N CYS A 113 8.12 2.68 4.08
CA CYS A 113 8.44 2.58 2.66
C CYS A 113 9.55 1.57 2.45
N LEU A 114 9.27 0.49 1.74
CA LEU A 114 10.17 -0.60 1.48
C LEU A 114 10.54 -0.65 0.00
N GLY A 115 11.84 -0.77 -0.31
CA GLY A 115 12.33 -1.14 -1.63
C GLY A 115 11.99 -0.16 -2.75
N ASN A 116 11.89 1.14 -2.46
CA ASN A 116 11.57 2.16 -3.47
C ASN A 116 12.73 2.49 -4.42
N GLY A 117 13.92 1.93 -4.16
CA GLY A 117 15.13 2.19 -4.92
C GLY A 117 15.87 3.47 -4.52
N PRO A 118 17.17 3.58 -4.88
CA PRO A 118 18.00 4.75 -4.56
C PRO A 118 17.58 5.97 -5.41
N LEU A 119 17.54 7.16 -4.78
CA LEU A 119 17.21 8.43 -5.44
C LEU A 119 18.34 8.87 -6.37
N HIS A 120 19.59 8.58 -5.98
CA HIS A 120 20.81 8.88 -6.72
C HIS A 120 21.76 7.68 -6.67
N ALA A 121 21.71 6.84 -7.70
CA ALA A 121 22.71 5.79 -7.89
C ALA A 121 23.43 6.03 -9.22
N PRO A 122 24.74 6.30 -9.20
CA PRO A 122 25.52 6.60 -10.41
C PRO A 122 25.40 5.51 -11.47
N ASP A 123 25.36 4.26 -11.02
CA ASP A 123 25.35 3.08 -11.88
C ASP A 123 23.92 2.59 -12.21
N SER A 124 22.86 3.24 -11.70
CA SER A 124 21.49 2.85 -12.01
C SER A 124 21.01 3.50 -13.31
N SER A 125 20.17 2.77 -14.04
CA SER A 125 19.53 3.34 -15.23
C SER A 125 18.70 4.58 -14.85
N TRP A 126 18.55 5.49 -15.82
CA TRP A 126 17.73 6.68 -15.66
C TRP A 126 16.28 6.33 -15.23
N ASP A 127 15.73 5.26 -15.80
CA ASP A 127 14.38 4.78 -15.48
C ASP A 127 14.24 4.35 -14.01
N ARG A 128 15.23 3.63 -13.46
CA ARG A 128 15.22 3.20 -12.05
C ARG A 128 15.24 4.40 -11.11
N ARG A 129 16.16 5.36 -11.35
CA ARG A 129 16.24 6.59 -10.54
C ARG A 129 14.95 7.39 -10.62
N ARG A 130 14.35 7.47 -11.81
CA ARG A 130 13.08 8.15 -12.01
C ARG A 130 11.96 7.46 -11.24
N ALA A 131 11.83 6.14 -11.33
CA ALA A 131 10.84 5.36 -10.61
C ALA A 131 11.01 5.53 -9.08
N ALA A 132 12.24 5.48 -8.55
CA ALA A 132 12.53 5.70 -7.14
C ALA A 132 12.08 7.09 -6.66
N ASN A 133 12.39 8.15 -7.43
CA ASN A 133 11.95 9.51 -7.11
C ASN A 133 10.43 9.66 -7.17
N ILE A 134 9.75 9.06 -8.16
CA ILE A 134 8.28 9.08 -8.27
C ILE A 134 7.66 8.33 -7.09
N GLN A 135 8.12 7.13 -6.76
CA GLN A 135 7.60 6.36 -5.62
C GLN A 135 7.78 7.12 -4.31
N THR A 136 8.95 7.72 -4.08
CA THR A 136 9.21 8.53 -2.87
C THR A 136 8.29 9.74 -2.80
N ALA A 137 8.13 10.48 -3.89
CA ALA A 137 7.25 11.65 -3.95
C ALA A 137 5.79 11.28 -3.71
N THR A 138 5.34 10.17 -4.31
CA THR A 138 3.98 9.67 -4.17
C THR A 138 3.69 9.14 -2.76
N PHE A 139 4.62 8.38 -2.19
CA PHE A 139 4.51 7.92 -0.80
C PHE A 139 4.36 9.08 0.18
N LEU A 140 5.23 10.08 0.08
CA LEU A 140 5.16 11.26 0.97
C LEU A 140 3.91 12.11 0.71
N ALA A 141 3.45 12.23 -0.54
CA ALA A 141 2.21 12.90 -0.87
C ALA A 141 0.99 12.16 -0.26
N LEU A 142 0.95 10.83 -0.30
CA LEU A 142 -0.08 10.03 0.38
C LEU A 142 -0.06 10.27 1.89
N VAL A 143 1.12 10.28 2.51
CA VAL A 143 1.27 10.58 3.95
C VAL A 143 0.77 11.99 4.28
N GLU A 144 1.09 12.98 3.46
CA GLU A 144 0.60 14.35 3.61
C GLU A 144 -0.94 14.39 3.54
N LEU A 145 -1.55 13.74 2.55
CA LEU A 145 -3.01 13.65 2.42
C LEU A 145 -3.67 12.99 3.65
N LEU A 146 -3.07 11.92 4.19
CA LEU A 146 -3.56 11.23 5.38
C LEU A 146 -3.38 12.05 6.67
N THR A 147 -2.44 13.00 6.67
CA THR A 147 -2.15 13.89 7.81
C THR A 147 -3.00 15.16 7.79
N CYS A 148 -3.36 15.65 6.59
CA CYS A 148 -4.16 16.86 6.42
C CYS A 148 -5.52 16.71 7.07
N ASP A 149 -5.99 17.78 7.76
CA ASP A 149 -7.31 17.87 8.42
C ASP A 149 -8.49 17.93 7.42
N LEU A 150 -8.45 17.15 6.34
CA LEU A 150 -9.58 17.02 5.40
C LEU A 150 -10.85 16.45 6.07
N PHE A 151 -10.75 16.08 7.35
CA PHE A 151 -11.80 15.47 8.17
C PHE A 151 -12.41 16.39 9.20
N VAL A 152 -12.22 17.71 9.11
CA VAL A 152 -12.85 18.65 10.05
C VAL A 152 -14.34 18.79 9.75
N GLY A 153 -15.09 17.77 10.19
CA GLY A 153 -16.54 17.92 10.49
C GLY A 153 -16.80 18.14 11.98
N SER A 154 -15.78 18.12 12.84
CA SER A 154 -15.95 18.36 14.28
C SER A 154 -15.48 19.77 14.64
N SER A 155 -16.44 20.61 14.98
CA SER A 155 -16.33 21.96 15.53
C SER A 155 -15.72 21.98 16.95
N SER A 156 -14.62 21.27 17.20
CA SER A 156 -13.87 21.40 18.44
C SER A 156 -12.75 22.42 18.25
N SER A 157 -12.88 23.56 18.92
CA SER A 157 -11.98 24.69 18.94
C SER A 157 -10.63 24.44 19.66
N SER A 158 -10.21 23.20 19.77
CA SER A 158 -8.90 22.85 20.32
C SER A 158 -7.90 22.71 19.17
N HIS A 159 -6.94 23.64 19.10
CA HIS A 159 -5.77 23.64 18.21
C HIS A 159 -4.78 22.49 18.57
N GLU A 160 -5.26 21.27 18.83
CA GLU A 160 -4.38 20.13 18.97
C GLU A 160 -3.89 19.76 17.56
N LYS A 161 -2.62 20.06 17.27
CA LYS A 161 -1.93 19.58 16.08
C LYS A 161 -2.03 18.05 16.04
N LYS A 162 -2.71 17.51 15.04
CA LYS A 162 -2.71 16.07 14.77
C LYS A 162 -1.27 15.55 14.77
N PRO A 163 -0.95 14.45 15.45
CA PRO A 163 0.39 13.91 15.47
C PRO A 163 0.85 13.60 14.04
N ARG A 164 2.06 14.03 13.70
CA ARG A 164 2.66 13.79 12.39
C ARG A 164 2.88 12.28 12.21
N ILE A 165 2.46 11.72 11.08
CA ILE A 165 2.75 10.33 10.73
C ILE A 165 4.27 10.16 10.61
N ARG A 166 4.84 9.20 11.36
CA ARG A 166 6.26 8.88 11.31
C ARG A 166 6.57 8.10 10.04
N CYS A 167 7.49 8.60 9.22
CA CYS A 167 7.91 7.97 7.98
C CYS A 167 9.24 7.24 8.15
N ILE A 168 9.28 5.96 7.80
CA ILE A 168 10.45 5.08 7.90
C ILE A 168 10.73 4.51 6.51
N PHE A 169 11.98 4.61 6.07
CA PHE A 169 12.43 4.11 4.77
C PHE A 169 13.46 2.99 4.94
N GLN A 170 13.34 1.96 4.13
CA GLN A 170 14.29 0.87 4.02
C GLN A 170 14.53 0.51 2.56
N GLU A 171 15.77 0.66 2.14
CA GLU A 171 16.27 0.25 0.82
C GLU A 171 17.76 -0.09 0.94
N PRO A 172 18.16 -1.34 0.73
CA PRO A 172 19.56 -1.76 0.87
C PRO A 172 20.52 -1.01 -0.05
N LEU A 173 20.04 -0.49 -1.18
CA LEU A 173 20.84 0.22 -2.17
C LEU A 173 20.95 1.73 -1.92
N TYR A 174 20.41 2.25 -0.83
CA TYR A 174 20.58 3.67 -0.52
C TYR A 174 22.05 4.05 -0.33
N THR A 175 22.46 5.06 -1.07
CA THR A 175 23.74 5.74 -0.90
C THR A 175 23.77 6.59 0.37
N ALA A 176 24.94 6.99 0.80
CA ALA A 176 25.10 7.93 1.92
C ALA A 176 24.37 9.26 1.65
N ALA A 177 24.33 9.70 0.39
CA ALA A 177 23.61 10.91 -0.02
C ALA A 177 22.09 10.71 0.04
N ASP A 178 21.56 9.56 -0.39
CA ASP A 178 20.13 9.25 -0.28
C ASP A 178 19.68 9.27 1.18
N ARG A 179 20.41 8.59 2.05
CA ARG A 179 20.14 8.55 3.50
C ARG A 179 20.16 9.95 4.10
N ALA A 180 21.19 10.74 3.82
CA ALA A 180 21.30 12.10 4.31
C ALA A 180 20.14 12.98 3.82
N TYR A 181 19.76 12.88 2.54
CA TYR A 181 18.65 13.64 1.98
C TYR A 181 17.32 13.28 2.65
N LEU A 182 17.02 11.98 2.77
CA LEU A 182 15.79 11.50 3.42
C LEU A 182 15.70 11.96 4.87
N THR A 183 16.82 11.92 5.61
CA THR A 183 16.82 12.26 7.04
C THR A 183 16.87 13.76 7.28
N THR A 184 17.75 14.50 6.62
CA THR A 184 17.98 15.91 6.93
C THR A 184 17.07 16.85 6.18
N THR A 185 16.69 16.51 4.94
CA THR A 185 15.85 17.37 4.09
C THR A 185 14.38 17.00 4.20
N LEU A 186 14.06 15.69 4.13
CA LEU A 186 12.65 15.25 4.16
C LEU A 186 12.16 14.91 5.58
N GLY A 187 13.07 14.84 6.57
CA GLY A 187 12.73 14.59 7.97
C GLY A 187 12.18 13.18 8.23
N CYS A 188 12.61 12.22 7.42
CA CYS A 188 12.24 10.80 7.53
C CYS A 188 13.29 10.03 8.31
N GLU A 189 12.95 8.88 8.81
CA GLU A 189 13.88 7.91 9.36
C GLU A 189 14.34 6.96 8.27
N VAL A 190 15.62 6.56 8.29
CA VAL A 190 16.15 5.55 7.37
C VAL A 190 16.83 4.47 8.18
N VAL A 191 16.35 3.24 8.03
CA VAL A 191 16.86 2.05 8.72
C VAL A 191 17.57 1.12 7.75
N ASP A 192 18.31 0.16 8.28
CA ASP A 192 18.96 -0.87 7.48
C ASP A 192 18.01 -2.07 7.29
N ASP A 193 18.21 -2.84 6.23
CA ASP A 193 17.45 -4.06 5.97
C ASP A 193 17.86 -5.19 6.95
N PRO A 194 16.92 -5.87 7.63
CA PRO A 194 15.45 -5.81 7.51
C PRO A 194 14.72 -5.03 8.61
N ASP A 195 15.36 -4.07 9.27
CA ASP A 195 14.90 -3.44 10.52
C ASP A 195 13.54 -2.74 10.40
N ALA A 196 13.15 -2.26 9.21
CA ALA A 196 11.86 -1.61 9.01
C ALA A 196 10.66 -2.51 9.32
N LEU A 197 10.83 -3.83 9.19
CA LEU A 197 9.78 -4.79 9.50
C LEU A 197 9.40 -4.81 10.98
N GLU A 198 10.32 -4.42 11.88
CA GLU A 198 10.05 -4.32 13.32
C GLU A 198 9.15 -3.11 13.66
N HIS A 199 9.03 -2.17 12.75
CA HIS A 199 8.20 -0.97 12.91
C HIS A 199 6.78 -1.13 12.35
N VAL A 200 6.49 -2.23 11.66
CA VAL A 200 5.14 -2.49 11.12
C VAL A 200 4.20 -2.89 12.26
N THR A 201 3.06 -2.22 12.35
CA THR A 201 2.00 -2.45 13.34
C THR A 201 0.63 -2.36 12.67
N GLU A 202 -0.44 -2.64 13.42
CA GLU A 202 -1.82 -2.60 12.90
C GLU A 202 -2.26 -1.20 12.41
N ASP A 203 -1.62 -0.13 12.88
CA ASP A 203 -1.87 1.26 12.47
C ASP A 203 -0.88 1.78 11.43
N SER A 204 -0.18 0.87 10.75
CA SER A 204 0.81 1.21 9.73
C SER A 204 0.22 1.32 8.34
N LEU A 205 0.71 2.30 7.57
CA LEU A 205 0.77 2.25 6.12
C LEU A 205 2.06 1.52 5.73
N VAL A 206 1.96 0.43 4.99
CA VAL A 206 3.10 -0.27 4.39
C VAL A 206 3.10 -0.03 2.88
N TRP A 207 4.19 0.55 2.39
CA TRP A 207 4.41 0.81 0.97
C TRP A 207 5.47 -0.16 0.43
N GLY A 208 5.04 -1.08 -0.43
CA GLY A 208 5.89 -2.12 -1.03
C GLY A 208 5.56 -2.31 -2.51
N VAL A 209 5.75 -1.26 -3.33
CA VAL A 209 5.43 -1.30 -4.75
C VAL A 209 6.44 -2.16 -5.49
N HIS A 210 5.97 -3.17 -6.23
CA HIS A 210 6.77 -4.11 -7.02
C HIS A 210 7.82 -4.90 -6.22
N MET A 211 7.54 -5.17 -4.95
CA MET A 211 8.39 -6.01 -4.12
C MET A 211 8.29 -7.50 -4.49
N TYR A 212 9.29 -8.26 -4.06
CA TYR A 212 9.27 -9.73 -4.16
C TYR A 212 8.20 -10.32 -3.24
N HIS A 213 7.64 -11.47 -3.63
CA HIS A 213 6.65 -12.20 -2.83
C HIS A 213 7.10 -12.48 -1.39
N SER A 214 8.40 -12.77 -1.19
CA SER A 214 8.98 -13.04 0.13
C SER A 214 8.85 -11.84 1.08
N VAL A 215 8.98 -10.62 0.58
CA VAL A 215 8.81 -9.40 1.40
C VAL A 215 7.38 -9.25 1.88
N TYR A 216 6.39 -9.52 1.02
CA TYR A 216 4.98 -9.56 1.47
C TYR A 216 4.76 -10.65 2.52
N GLY A 217 5.40 -11.82 2.34
CA GLY A 217 5.40 -12.89 3.34
C GLY A 217 5.94 -12.42 4.69
N ASP A 218 7.11 -11.82 4.69
CA ASP A 218 7.75 -11.31 5.91
C ASP A 218 6.90 -10.25 6.62
N ILE A 219 6.29 -9.31 5.87
CA ILE A 219 5.39 -8.30 6.42
C ILE A 219 4.17 -8.96 7.07
N LEU A 220 3.46 -9.81 6.33
CA LEU A 220 2.15 -10.32 6.73
C LEU A 220 2.22 -11.54 7.66
N CYS A 221 3.39 -12.20 7.78
CA CYS A 221 3.62 -13.21 8.82
C CYS A 221 3.97 -12.61 10.18
N ARG A 222 4.67 -11.46 10.19
CA ARG A 222 5.13 -10.82 11.43
C ARG A 222 4.06 -9.93 12.06
N VAL A 223 3.31 -9.23 11.22
CA VAL A 223 2.26 -8.32 11.65
C VAL A 223 0.97 -8.68 10.94
N ALA A 224 0.04 -9.17 11.72
CA ALA A 224 -1.31 -9.38 11.23
C ALA A 224 -1.92 -8.00 10.88
N GLU A 225 -2.22 -7.78 9.60
CA GLU A 225 -3.23 -6.79 9.18
C GLU A 225 -2.85 -5.31 9.41
N PRO A 226 -1.91 -4.73 8.65
CA PRO A 226 -1.63 -3.30 8.70
C PRO A 226 -2.89 -2.49 8.33
N ALA A 227 -2.98 -1.22 8.76
CA ALA A 227 -4.10 -0.35 8.40
C ALA A 227 -4.20 -0.15 6.89
N MET A 228 -3.06 -0.03 6.21
CA MET A 228 -3.00 0.11 4.76
C MET A 228 -1.78 -0.64 4.20
N LEU A 229 -1.99 -1.35 3.10
CA LEU A 229 -0.91 -1.93 2.29
C LEU A 229 -1.02 -1.41 0.85
N VAL A 230 0.04 -0.78 0.36
CA VAL A 230 0.17 -0.36 -1.04
C VAL A 230 1.19 -1.26 -1.71
N GLY A 231 0.76 -2.05 -2.68
CA GLY A 231 1.63 -3.01 -3.34
C GLY A 231 0.93 -3.80 -4.44
N THR A 232 1.56 -4.89 -4.89
CA THR A 232 0.98 -5.77 -5.90
C THR A 232 -0.19 -6.55 -5.31
N PRO A 233 -1.42 -6.42 -5.82
CA PRO A 233 -2.59 -7.08 -5.26
C PRO A 233 -2.62 -8.58 -5.56
N TRP A 234 -3.40 -9.32 -4.78
CA TRP A 234 -3.46 -10.78 -4.83
C TRP A 234 -3.83 -11.32 -6.22
N ASP A 235 -4.76 -10.70 -6.93
CA ASP A 235 -5.21 -11.16 -8.24
C ASP A 235 -4.10 -11.17 -9.31
N VAL A 236 -3.09 -10.32 -9.15
CA VAL A 236 -1.89 -10.30 -10.00
C VAL A 236 -1.01 -11.51 -9.70
N TRP A 237 -0.83 -11.85 -8.43
CA TRP A 237 -0.06 -13.02 -8.00
C TRP A 237 -0.76 -14.34 -8.34
N ASP A 238 -2.07 -14.45 -8.06
CA ASP A 238 -2.91 -15.63 -8.36
C ASP A 238 -2.95 -15.95 -9.87
N ALA A 239 -2.63 -14.98 -10.72
CA ALA A 239 -2.56 -15.15 -12.16
C ALA A 239 -1.23 -15.72 -12.67
N LEU A 240 -0.20 -15.77 -11.81
CA LEU A 240 1.08 -16.37 -12.18
C LEU A 240 0.97 -17.90 -12.14
N PRO A 241 1.74 -18.62 -12.97
CA PRO A 241 1.84 -20.07 -12.86
C PRO A 241 2.39 -20.42 -11.47
N PRO A 242 1.90 -21.53 -10.86
CA PRO A 242 2.42 -22.01 -9.59
C PRO A 242 3.91 -22.34 -9.73
N ASP A 243 4.68 -21.99 -8.69
CA ASP A 243 6.08 -22.40 -8.58
C ASP A 243 6.19 -23.88 -8.19
N GLU A 244 7.23 -24.57 -8.68
CA GLU A 244 7.43 -26.01 -8.45
C GLU A 244 7.54 -26.34 -6.95
N ASP A 245 8.11 -25.45 -6.15
CA ASP A 245 8.36 -25.65 -4.72
C ASP A 245 7.23 -25.14 -3.81
N GLY A 246 6.21 -24.49 -4.34
CA GLY A 246 5.10 -23.89 -3.58
C GLY A 246 5.50 -22.73 -2.66
N ARG A 247 6.73 -22.21 -2.78
CA ARG A 247 7.27 -21.15 -1.90
C ARG A 247 6.57 -19.82 -2.09
N VAL A 248 6.21 -19.48 -3.33
CA VAL A 248 5.48 -18.25 -3.64
C VAL A 248 4.11 -18.27 -2.99
N ALA A 249 3.38 -19.39 -3.13
CA ALA A 249 2.07 -19.56 -2.53
C ALA A 249 2.12 -19.48 -1.00
N GLU A 250 3.14 -20.10 -0.38
CA GLU A 250 3.35 -20.03 1.08
C GLU A 250 3.63 -18.59 1.54
N SER A 251 4.54 -17.89 0.88
CA SER A 251 4.87 -16.49 1.21
C SER A 251 3.66 -15.58 1.10
N LEU A 252 2.77 -15.83 0.17
CA LEU A 252 1.62 -14.96 -0.11
C LEU A 252 0.33 -15.34 0.61
N LYS A 253 0.35 -16.34 1.49
CA LYS A 253 -0.84 -16.74 2.29
C LYS A 253 -1.48 -15.58 3.04
N GLY A 254 -0.67 -14.71 3.64
CA GLY A 254 -1.14 -13.53 4.34
C GLY A 254 -1.86 -12.56 3.42
N LEU A 255 -1.32 -12.33 2.21
CA LEU A 255 -1.95 -11.47 1.21
C LEU A 255 -3.25 -12.05 0.68
N ALA A 256 -3.29 -13.36 0.39
CA ALA A 256 -4.50 -14.05 -0.02
C ALA A 256 -5.61 -13.97 1.05
N LYS A 257 -5.24 -14.13 2.33
CA LYS A 257 -6.16 -13.98 3.46
C LYS A 257 -6.69 -12.54 3.55
N MET A 258 -5.81 -11.55 3.44
CA MET A 258 -6.18 -10.13 3.48
C MET A 258 -7.12 -9.78 2.33
N ASP A 259 -6.83 -10.24 1.12
CA ASP A 259 -7.69 -10.04 -0.06
C ASP A 259 -9.07 -10.71 0.10
N ALA A 260 -9.12 -11.89 0.70
CA ALA A 260 -10.37 -12.61 0.98
C ALA A 260 -11.18 -12.00 2.12
N SER A 261 -10.57 -11.16 2.97
CA SER A 261 -11.20 -10.57 4.14
C SER A 261 -12.21 -9.48 3.76
N ALA A 262 -13.35 -9.45 4.45
CA ALA A 262 -14.31 -8.34 4.35
C ALA A 262 -13.85 -7.08 5.11
N GLU A 263 -12.75 -7.18 5.87
CA GLU A 263 -12.21 -6.05 6.64
C GLU A 263 -11.42 -5.06 5.78
N TYR A 264 -11.03 -5.44 4.56
CA TYR A 264 -10.28 -4.59 3.65
C TYR A 264 -11.09 -4.22 2.41
N ASP A 265 -10.99 -2.95 2.02
CA ASP A 265 -11.33 -2.51 0.68
C ASP A 265 -10.06 -2.48 -0.17
N LEU A 266 -10.16 -2.98 -1.40
CA LEU A 266 -9.10 -2.92 -2.39
C LEU A 266 -9.44 -1.87 -3.43
N PHE A 267 -8.56 -0.87 -3.55
CA PHE A 267 -8.63 0.17 -4.57
C PHE A 267 -7.48 0.02 -5.57
N ALA A 268 -7.75 0.24 -6.85
CA ALA A 268 -6.68 0.38 -7.83
C ALA A 268 -5.85 1.63 -7.50
N PHE A 269 -4.51 1.52 -7.53
CA PHE A 269 -3.67 2.70 -7.33
C PHE A 269 -3.78 3.63 -8.55
N PRO A 270 -4.00 4.95 -8.36
CA PRO A 270 -4.09 5.89 -9.47
C PRO A 270 -2.79 5.96 -10.26
N GLN A 271 -2.88 5.65 -11.55
CA GLN A 271 -1.73 5.60 -12.44
C GLN A 271 -1.71 6.78 -13.40
N ASP A 272 -0.53 7.30 -13.68
CA ASP A 272 -0.30 8.26 -14.74
C ASP A 272 -0.12 7.51 -16.08
N GLU A 273 -0.84 7.92 -17.12
CA GLU A 273 -0.76 7.32 -18.46
C GLU A 273 0.65 7.37 -19.07
N GLY A 274 1.46 8.35 -18.68
CA GLY A 274 2.84 8.50 -19.13
C GLY A 274 3.87 7.62 -18.44
N HIS A 275 3.52 6.97 -17.30
CA HIS A 275 4.50 6.30 -16.45
C HIS A 275 3.91 5.08 -15.77
N PHE A 276 4.37 3.90 -16.16
CA PHE A 276 3.95 2.62 -15.60
C PHE A 276 4.55 2.32 -14.20
N THR A 277 4.92 3.35 -13.44
CA THR A 277 5.52 3.18 -12.10
C THR A 277 4.61 2.44 -11.13
N PHE A 278 3.29 2.56 -11.29
CA PHE A 278 2.29 1.95 -10.41
C PHE A 278 1.44 0.88 -11.12
N CYS A 279 1.93 0.34 -12.26
CA CYS A 279 1.24 -0.78 -12.89
C CYS A 279 1.08 -1.93 -11.89
N ASP A 280 -0.04 -2.63 -11.96
CA ASP A 280 -0.33 -3.77 -11.07
C ASP A 280 -0.15 -3.42 -9.57
N THR A 281 -0.51 -2.19 -9.18
CA THR A 281 -0.47 -1.71 -7.80
C THR A 281 -1.88 -1.47 -7.28
N GLY A 282 -2.14 -1.92 -6.06
CA GLY A 282 -3.40 -1.72 -5.35
C GLY A 282 -3.17 -1.13 -3.97
N ILE A 283 -4.23 -0.62 -3.39
CA ILE A 283 -4.31 -0.11 -2.03
C ILE A 283 -5.29 -0.98 -1.28
N TYR A 284 -4.82 -1.83 -0.38
CA TYR A 284 -5.64 -2.47 0.62
C TYR A 284 -5.77 -1.52 1.80
N TRP A 285 -6.98 -1.11 2.13
CA TRP A 285 -7.25 -0.22 3.25
C TRP A 285 -8.26 -0.85 4.19
N ARG A 286 -7.86 -1.05 5.44
CA ARG A 286 -8.70 -1.69 6.43
C ARG A 286 -9.83 -0.76 6.86
N ARG A 287 -11.05 -1.29 6.90
CA ARG A 287 -12.23 -0.59 7.39
C ARG A 287 -12.12 -0.30 8.88
N ASN A 288 -12.69 0.81 9.33
CA ASN A 288 -12.75 1.14 10.73
C ASN A 288 -13.73 0.22 11.46
N ARG A 289 -13.23 -0.61 12.37
CA ARG A 289 -14.02 -1.59 13.12
C ARG A 289 -15.15 -0.94 13.95
N THR A 290 -14.96 0.29 14.39
CA THR A 290 -15.94 1.03 15.20
C THR A 290 -17.20 1.40 14.38
N MET A 291 -17.03 1.71 13.10
CA MET A 291 -18.15 2.04 12.20
C MET A 291 -18.88 0.78 11.71
N ALA A 292 -18.15 -0.31 11.47
CA ALA A 292 -18.73 -1.58 11.04
C ALA A 292 -19.67 -2.21 12.07
N ALA A 293 -19.51 -1.88 13.35
CA ALA A 293 -20.40 -2.35 14.42
C ALA A 293 -21.76 -1.62 14.44
N GLN A 294 -21.84 -0.42 13.85
CA GLN A 294 -23.08 0.40 13.80
C GLN A 294 -23.98 0.03 12.61
N ASP A 295 -23.43 -0.55 11.57
CA ASP A 295 -24.18 -0.98 10.37
C ASP A 295 -24.80 -2.38 10.51
N LYS A 296 -24.66 -3.03 11.65
CA LYS A 296 -25.34 -4.29 11.89
C LYS A 296 -26.80 -3.99 12.14
N PRO A 297 -27.74 -4.39 11.22
CA PRO A 297 -29.16 -4.17 11.45
C PRO A 297 -29.52 -4.83 12.78
N LEU A 298 -30.15 -4.06 13.66
CA LEU A 298 -30.81 -4.59 14.88
C LEU A 298 -31.68 -5.75 14.42
N ALA A 299 -31.24 -6.97 14.70
CA ALA A 299 -32.10 -8.13 14.52
C ALA A 299 -33.38 -7.86 15.30
N ALA A 300 -34.48 -7.73 14.59
CA ALA A 300 -35.78 -7.58 15.18
C ALA A 300 -35.99 -8.76 16.13
N GLU A 301 -35.89 -8.53 17.42
CA GLU A 301 -36.34 -9.47 18.43
C GLU A 301 -37.87 -9.65 18.20
N ASN A 302 -38.22 -10.66 17.42
CA ASN A 302 -39.56 -11.15 17.37
C ASN A 302 -39.87 -11.73 18.75
N HIS A 303 -40.47 -10.89 19.60
CA HIS A 303 -41.16 -11.33 20.79
C HIS A 303 -42.38 -12.12 20.30
N VAL A 304 -42.20 -13.42 20.14
CA VAL A 304 -43.35 -14.36 20.09
C VAL A 304 -43.88 -14.42 21.51
N GLY A 305 -44.96 -13.67 21.74
CA GLY A 305 -45.72 -13.79 22.96
C GLY A 305 -46.32 -15.21 23.01
N GLU A 306 -45.77 -16.06 23.85
CA GLU A 306 -46.45 -17.28 24.31
C GLU A 306 -47.67 -16.88 25.08
N ASN A 307 -48.84 -17.13 24.47
CA ASN A 307 -50.15 -16.97 25.07
C ASN A 307 -50.47 -18.32 25.76
N ASP A 308 -50.08 -18.46 27.00
CA ASP A 308 -50.45 -19.59 27.85
C ASP A 308 -51.96 -19.57 28.11
N GLY A 309 -52.69 -20.25 27.21
CA GLY A 309 -54.09 -20.62 27.42
C GLY A 309 -54.21 -21.75 28.42
N GLU A 310 -54.52 -21.37 29.66
CA GLU A 310 -54.88 -22.25 30.78
C GLU A 310 -56.16 -23.01 30.43
N ALA A 311 -56.05 -24.31 30.08
CA ALA A 311 -57.18 -25.23 29.91
C ALA A 311 -57.38 -26.02 31.21
N GLY A 312 -58.44 -25.71 31.93
CA GLY A 312 -58.86 -26.40 33.15
C GLY A 312 -59.22 -27.88 32.91
N PRO A 313 -59.13 -28.70 33.94
CA PRO A 313 -59.39 -30.13 33.85
C PRO A 313 -60.89 -30.49 33.75
N PRO A 314 -61.29 -31.58 33.04
CA PRO A 314 -62.69 -32.00 32.97
C PRO A 314 -63.08 -32.78 34.27
N GLU A 315 -64.22 -32.35 34.78
CA GLU A 315 -64.93 -33.07 35.87
C GLU A 315 -65.33 -34.49 35.46
N LYS A 316 -65.00 -35.41 36.36
CA LYS A 316 -65.44 -36.81 36.29
C LYS A 316 -66.84 -36.87 36.93
N GLU A 317 -67.91 -37.07 36.14
CA GLU A 317 -69.15 -37.58 36.61
C GLU A 317 -69.08 -39.07 36.88
N ALA A 318 -69.45 -39.41 38.12
CA ALA A 318 -69.67 -40.79 38.54
C ALA A 318 -71.14 -41.11 38.32
N GLN A 319 -71.42 -42.22 37.61
CA GLN A 319 -72.71 -42.95 37.75
C GLN A 319 -72.53 -44.44 37.56
N GLY A 320 -73.06 -45.13 38.54
CA GLY A 320 -73.81 -46.36 38.51
C GLY A 320 -73.10 -47.67 38.58
#